data_f11fb4997b6653ecbb064d1f3ae23daf
#
_entry.id   f11fb4997b6653ecbb064d1f3ae23daf
#
_cell.length_a   1.000
_cell.length_b   1.000
_cell.length_c   1.000
_cell.angle_alpha   90.00
_cell.angle_beta   90.00
_cell.angle_gamma   90.00
#
_symmetry.space_group_name_H-M   'P 1'
#
loop_
_entity.id
_entity.type
_entity.pdbx_description
1 polymer ?
#
loop_
_entity_poly.entity_id
_entity_poly.type
_entity_poly.pdbx_seq_one_letter_code
_entity_poly.pdbx_strand_id
1 'polypeptide(L)'
;MKKPTAWVLTAEDDVSIQAVFYRIHFTMEDNMELLNLSEELKNNAYPGRGIVIGKTTDGKQAVTAYFIMGRSSNSRNRVFVEEGEGIRTQAFDPSKLEDPSLIIYAPVRVLGNKTIVTNGDQTDTIYEGMDKQLTFEQSLRSREFEPDGPNYTPRISGILHIENGGYNFAMSILKSDDGDPSSCLRYTFAYENPKAGEGRFIHTYMHDGNPLPSFSGEPKKVAISGDIDSFTQLVWESLNEENKVSLFVRYIDIETGKYETRIVNKNH
;
A
#
# COMPACT_ATOMS: atom_id res chain seq x y z
N MET A 1 7.82 66.98 -11.35
CA MET A 1 8.09 65.88 -10.41
C MET A 1 6.85 65.73 -9.51
N LYS A 2 6.01 64.70 -9.79
CA LYS A 2 4.83 64.38 -8.96
C LYS A 2 5.25 63.33 -7.93
N LYS A 3 5.00 63.60 -6.65
CA LYS A 3 5.21 62.66 -5.56
C LYS A 3 4.16 61.56 -5.62
N PRO A 4 4.48 60.28 -5.30
CA PRO A 4 3.48 59.22 -5.22
C PRO A 4 2.62 59.39 -3.96
N THR A 5 1.31 59.25 -4.14
CA THR A 5 0.30 59.26 -3.07
C THR A 5 0.39 57.92 -2.30
N ALA A 6 0.70 57.98 -1.02
CA ALA A 6 0.63 56.83 -0.12
C ALA A 6 -0.84 56.54 0.18
N TRP A 7 -1.27 55.31 -0.08
CA TRP A 7 -2.57 54.79 0.40
C TRP A 7 -2.44 54.41 1.87
N VAL A 8 -3.23 55.05 2.71
CA VAL A 8 -3.38 54.69 4.11
C VAL A 8 -4.53 53.67 4.16
N LEU A 9 -4.20 52.41 4.43
CA LEU A 9 -5.20 51.39 4.76
C LEU A 9 -5.81 51.73 6.13
N THR A 10 -7.13 51.82 6.20
CA THR A 10 -7.85 52.06 7.44
C THR A 10 -8.14 50.73 8.16
N ALA A 11 -8.30 50.77 9.46
CA ALA A 11 -8.47 49.57 10.31
C ALA A 11 -9.70 48.70 9.95
N GLU A 12 -10.61 49.14 9.12
CA GLU A 12 -11.78 48.41 8.64
C GLU A 12 -11.43 47.40 7.53
N ASP A 13 -10.35 47.63 6.76
CA ASP A 13 -9.91 46.73 5.68
C ASP A 13 -9.20 45.50 6.22
N ASP A 14 -8.59 45.62 7.40
CA ASP A 14 -7.84 44.55 8.03
C ASP A 14 -8.75 43.40 8.56
N VAL A 15 -9.98 43.73 9.00
CA VAL A 15 -10.93 42.73 9.51
C VAL A 15 -11.52 41.88 8.37
N SER A 16 -11.70 42.48 7.18
CA SER A 16 -12.23 41.75 6.02
C SER A 16 -11.18 40.81 5.43
N ILE A 17 -9.91 41.20 5.42
CA ILE A 17 -8.79 40.37 4.94
C ILE A 17 -8.55 39.19 5.91
N GLN A 18 -8.55 39.41 7.22
CA GLN A 18 -8.44 38.32 8.20
C GLN A 18 -9.62 37.36 8.15
N ALA A 19 -10.85 37.84 7.94
CA ALA A 19 -12.02 36.98 7.80
C ALA A 19 -11.98 36.13 6.51
N VAL A 20 -11.42 36.67 5.41
CA VAL A 20 -11.22 35.93 4.16
C VAL A 20 -10.11 34.87 4.33
N PHE A 21 -8.98 35.21 4.97
CA PHE A 21 -7.92 34.25 5.29
C PHE A 21 -8.38 33.17 6.27
N TYR A 22 -9.17 33.53 7.30
CA TYR A 22 -9.76 32.55 8.22
C TYR A 22 -10.78 31.65 7.53
N ARG A 23 -11.56 32.17 6.60
CA ARG A 23 -12.54 31.39 5.81
C ARG A 23 -11.86 30.50 4.77
N ILE A 24 -10.75 30.93 4.18
CA ILE A 24 -9.94 30.12 3.26
C ILE A 24 -9.18 29.05 4.02
N HIS A 25 -8.68 29.30 5.25
CA HIS A 25 -8.03 28.29 6.07
C HIS A 25 -9.01 27.25 6.64
N PHE A 26 -10.30 27.57 6.82
CA PHE A 26 -11.30 26.66 7.35
C PHE A 26 -11.98 25.80 6.25
N THR A 27 -11.74 26.08 4.98
CA THR A 27 -12.25 25.28 3.84
C THR A 27 -11.21 24.40 3.18
N MET A 28 -9.97 24.42 3.62
CA MET A 28 -8.92 23.46 3.24
C MET A 28 -8.64 22.49 4.42
N GLU A 29 -9.66 21.86 4.99
CA GLU A 29 -9.50 20.49 5.37
C GLU A 29 -9.32 19.74 4.05
N ASP A 30 -8.11 19.33 3.73
CA ASP A 30 -7.82 18.28 2.76
C ASP A 30 -8.46 16.99 3.28
N ASN A 31 -9.78 16.92 3.22
CA ASN A 31 -10.50 15.67 3.37
C ASN A 31 -10.17 14.84 2.14
N MET A 32 -9.09 14.07 2.25
CA MET A 32 -8.76 13.09 1.22
C MET A 32 -10.04 12.28 0.97
N GLU A 33 -10.56 12.35 -0.24
CA GLU A 33 -11.78 11.69 -0.64
C GLU A 33 -11.70 10.19 -0.35
N LEU A 34 -12.75 9.62 0.23
CA LEU A 34 -12.86 8.19 0.45
C LEU A 34 -13.21 7.51 -0.89
N LEU A 35 -12.21 6.94 -1.53
CA LEU A 35 -12.33 6.34 -2.85
C LEU A 35 -12.98 4.95 -2.80
N ASN A 36 -13.66 4.59 -3.87
CA ASN A 36 -14.16 3.23 -4.06
C ASN A 36 -13.02 2.34 -4.60
N LEU A 37 -12.56 1.37 -3.80
CA LEU A 37 -11.44 0.49 -4.17
C LEU A 37 -11.71 -0.28 -5.48
N SER A 38 -12.96 -0.73 -5.70
CA SER A 38 -13.32 -1.45 -6.93
C SER A 38 -13.18 -0.57 -8.18
N GLU A 39 -13.57 0.69 -8.09
CA GLU A 39 -13.43 1.65 -9.20
C GLU A 39 -11.95 1.98 -9.45
N GLU A 40 -11.17 2.20 -8.39
CA GLU A 40 -9.73 2.43 -8.49
C GLU A 40 -9.00 1.28 -9.21
N LEU A 41 -9.37 0.04 -8.90
CA LEU A 41 -8.77 -1.15 -9.52
C LEU A 41 -9.26 -1.35 -10.97
N LYS A 42 -10.56 -1.15 -11.26
CA LYS A 42 -11.12 -1.28 -12.61
C LYS A 42 -10.57 -0.21 -13.57
N ASN A 43 -10.33 1.00 -13.06
CA ASN A 43 -9.80 2.12 -13.84
C ASN A 43 -8.28 2.05 -14.06
N ASN A 44 -7.57 1.12 -13.41
CA ASN A 44 -6.12 0.93 -13.56
C ASN A 44 -5.82 -0.48 -14.06
N ALA A 45 -5.53 -0.62 -15.35
CA ALA A 45 -5.25 -1.92 -15.96
C ALA A 45 -4.03 -2.62 -15.38
N TYR A 46 -3.06 -1.89 -14.81
CA TYR A 46 -1.83 -2.47 -14.27
C TYR A 46 -1.24 -1.68 -13.08
N PRO A 47 -1.83 -1.72 -11.90
CA PRO A 47 -1.21 -1.22 -10.68
C PRO A 47 0.02 -2.04 -10.23
N GLY A 48 0.27 -3.19 -10.86
CA GLY A 48 1.38 -4.09 -10.57
C GLY A 48 1.14 -4.95 -9.32
N ARG A 49 1.71 -4.59 -8.20
CA ARG A 49 1.43 -5.18 -6.87
C ARG A 49 0.72 -4.14 -6.03
N GLY A 50 -0.23 -4.57 -5.22
CA GLY A 50 -0.96 -3.66 -4.36
C GLY A 50 -1.17 -4.19 -2.96
N ILE A 51 -1.06 -3.31 -1.98
CA ILE A 51 -1.32 -3.58 -0.56
C ILE A 51 -2.47 -2.68 -0.12
N VAL A 52 -3.49 -3.27 0.48
CA VAL A 52 -4.55 -2.55 1.20
C VAL A 52 -4.46 -2.89 2.67
N ILE A 53 -4.47 -1.89 3.55
CA ILE A 53 -4.56 -2.06 4.99
C ILE A 53 -5.64 -1.13 5.51
N GLY A 54 -6.53 -1.65 6.37
CA GLY A 54 -7.65 -0.87 6.87
C GLY A 54 -8.38 -1.54 8.03
N LYS A 55 -9.60 -1.07 8.28
CA LYS A 55 -10.45 -1.51 9.39
C LYS A 55 -11.87 -1.73 8.90
N THR A 56 -12.53 -2.80 9.36
CA THR A 56 -13.93 -3.10 9.02
C THR A 56 -14.87 -1.99 9.47
N THR A 57 -16.06 -1.93 8.88
CA THR A 57 -17.08 -0.91 9.18
C THR A 57 -17.60 -0.96 10.60
N ASP A 58 -17.61 -2.14 11.23
CA ASP A 58 -17.97 -2.30 12.65
C ASP A 58 -16.79 -1.99 13.61
N GLY A 59 -15.61 -1.73 13.04
CA GLY A 59 -14.41 -1.38 13.79
C GLY A 59 -13.74 -2.52 14.55
N LYS A 60 -14.17 -3.78 14.35
CA LYS A 60 -13.69 -4.93 15.13
C LYS A 60 -12.50 -5.65 14.54
N GLN A 61 -12.31 -5.56 13.22
CA GLN A 61 -11.25 -6.31 12.55
C GLN A 61 -10.31 -5.38 11.79
N ALA A 62 -9.02 -5.64 11.89
CA ALA A 62 -8.01 -5.12 10.98
C ALA A 62 -8.06 -5.93 9.68
N VAL A 63 -7.91 -5.24 8.55
CA VAL A 63 -7.97 -5.83 7.21
C VAL A 63 -6.64 -5.63 6.52
N THR A 64 -6.11 -6.67 5.91
CA THR A 64 -5.02 -6.54 4.95
C THR A 64 -5.29 -7.38 3.71
N ALA A 65 -4.97 -6.81 2.55
CA ALA A 65 -4.98 -7.52 1.28
C ALA A 65 -3.68 -7.26 0.54
N TYR A 66 -3.21 -8.27 -0.18
CA TYR A 66 -2.07 -8.18 -1.07
C TYR A 66 -2.36 -8.92 -2.38
N PHE A 67 -2.19 -8.24 -3.51
CA PHE A 67 -2.32 -8.88 -4.80
C PHE A 67 -1.08 -8.70 -5.67
N ILE A 68 -0.87 -9.65 -6.56
CA ILE A 68 0.12 -9.56 -7.63
C ILE A 68 -0.55 -9.64 -8.99
N MET A 69 -0.03 -8.81 -9.90
CA MET A 69 -0.33 -8.86 -11.33
C MET A 69 0.97 -9.11 -12.11
N GLY A 70 0.86 -9.63 -13.32
CA GLY A 70 1.99 -9.94 -14.17
C GLY A 70 1.69 -9.70 -15.64
N ARG A 71 2.66 -9.15 -16.41
CA ARG A 71 2.55 -9.00 -17.86
C ARG A 71 3.38 -10.05 -18.62
N SER A 72 4.52 -10.49 -18.08
CA SER A 72 5.34 -11.54 -18.67
C SER A 72 4.88 -12.94 -18.25
N SER A 73 5.24 -13.97 -19.03
CA SER A 73 4.98 -15.38 -18.71
C SER A 73 5.59 -15.75 -17.35
N ASN A 74 6.84 -15.35 -17.09
CA ASN A 74 7.50 -15.60 -15.81
C ASN A 74 6.76 -14.94 -14.63
N SER A 75 6.34 -13.69 -14.77
CA SER A 75 5.60 -13.00 -13.72
C SER A 75 4.19 -13.57 -13.48
N ARG A 76 3.56 -14.18 -14.48
CA ARG A 76 2.26 -14.86 -14.38
C ARG A 76 2.37 -16.30 -13.87
N ASN A 77 3.55 -16.90 -13.90
CA ASN A 77 3.80 -18.27 -13.46
C ASN A 77 3.95 -18.37 -11.95
N ARG A 78 2.98 -17.84 -11.20
CA ARG A 78 3.03 -17.80 -9.72
C ARG A 78 1.69 -18.16 -9.12
N VAL A 79 1.76 -18.71 -7.91
CA VAL A 79 0.64 -18.93 -6.99
C VAL A 79 1.06 -18.51 -5.58
N PHE A 80 0.09 -18.15 -4.75
CA PHE A 80 0.27 -18.05 -3.30
C PHE A 80 -0.04 -19.39 -2.65
N VAL A 81 0.82 -19.81 -1.74
CA VAL A 81 0.63 -20.97 -0.88
C VAL A 81 0.80 -20.56 0.59
N GLU A 82 0.09 -21.21 1.48
CA GLU A 82 0.27 -20.99 2.92
C GLU A 82 1.66 -21.46 3.37
N GLU A 83 2.30 -20.68 4.23
CA GLU A 83 3.57 -20.99 4.88
C GLU A 83 3.54 -20.52 6.33
N GLY A 84 3.30 -21.43 7.26
CA GLY A 84 3.09 -21.11 8.68
C GLY A 84 1.89 -20.18 8.85
N GLU A 85 2.08 -19.05 9.55
CA GLU A 85 1.06 -18.02 9.69
C GLU A 85 1.07 -17.00 8.54
N GLY A 86 1.97 -17.13 7.57
CA GLY A 86 2.10 -16.27 6.41
C GLY A 86 1.76 -16.97 5.11
N ILE A 87 2.28 -16.42 4.01
CA ILE A 87 2.19 -17.02 2.68
C ILE A 87 3.53 -16.90 1.95
N ARG A 88 3.73 -17.78 0.98
CA ARG A 88 4.85 -17.76 0.06
C ARG A 88 4.39 -17.71 -1.39
N THR A 89 5.14 -17.06 -2.26
CA THR A 89 4.99 -17.24 -3.71
C THR A 89 5.67 -18.54 -4.13
N GLN A 90 5.05 -19.26 -5.05
CA GLN A 90 5.59 -20.48 -5.64
C GLN A 90 5.39 -20.43 -7.16
N ALA A 91 6.30 -21.01 -7.94
CA ALA A 91 6.08 -21.21 -9.35
C ALA A 91 4.90 -22.19 -9.54
N PHE A 92 3.93 -21.82 -10.39
CA PHE A 92 2.84 -22.72 -10.77
C PHE A 92 3.38 -23.88 -11.61
N ASP A 93 4.21 -23.58 -12.60
CA ASP A 93 4.93 -24.56 -13.42
C ASP A 93 6.43 -24.37 -13.21
N PRO A 94 7.08 -25.21 -12.37
CA PRO A 94 8.53 -25.09 -12.12
C PRO A 94 9.41 -25.21 -13.37
N SER A 95 8.92 -25.89 -14.42
CA SER A 95 9.68 -26.04 -15.67
C SER A 95 9.80 -24.75 -16.48
N LYS A 96 8.94 -23.75 -16.18
CA LYS A 96 8.92 -22.43 -16.81
C LYS A 96 9.54 -21.33 -15.94
N LEU A 97 10.17 -21.70 -14.83
CA LEU A 97 10.82 -20.75 -13.94
C LEU A 97 12.18 -20.33 -14.51
N GLU A 98 12.29 -19.08 -14.97
CA GLU A 98 13.53 -18.55 -15.56
C GLU A 98 14.46 -18.00 -14.47
N ASP A 99 13.97 -17.06 -13.64
CA ASP A 99 14.72 -16.45 -12.53
C ASP A 99 13.84 -16.38 -11.27
N PRO A 100 14.18 -17.13 -10.22
CA PRO A 100 13.41 -17.11 -8.98
C PRO A 100 13.63 -15.85 -8.12
N SER A 101 14.72 -15.11 -8.31
CA SER A 101 15.20 -14.11 -7.35
C SER A 101 14.20 -12.98 -7.07
N LEU A 102 13.44 -12.55 -8.09
CA LEU A 102 12.45 -11.48 -7.95
C LEU A 102 10.99 -11.97 -7.86
N ILE A 103 10.77 -13.29 -7.94
CA ILE A 103 9.40 -13.83 -7.98
C ILE A 103 9.09 -14.83 -6.88
N ILE A 104 10.08 -15.44 -6.23
CA ILE A 104 9.92 -16.39 -5.13
C ILE A 104 10.36 -15.73 -3.82
N TYR A 105 9.39 -15.41 -2.97
CA TYR A 105 9.56 -14.76 -1.67
C TYR A 105 8.36 -15.04 -0.78
N ALA A 106 8.43 -14.68 0.51
CA ALA A 106 7.30 -14.72 1.42
C ALA A 106 6.63 -13.33 1.48
N PRO A 107 5.52 -13.07 0.76
CA PRO A 107 4.89 -11.74 0.77
C PRO A 107 4.30 -11.37 2.13
N VAL A 108 3.92 -12.36 2.95
CA VAL A 108 3.35 -12.14 4.27
C VAL A 108 4.07 -13.00 5.30
N ARG A 109 4.53 -12.36 6.37
CA ARG A 109 5.07 -13.01 7.58
C ARG A 109 4.46 -12.40 8.83
N VAL A 110 4.37 -13.21 9.88
CA VAL A 110 3.88 -12.79 11.19
C VAL A 110 5.01 -12.84 12.21
N LEU A 111 5.18 -11.76 12.97
CA LEU A 111 6.12 -11.66 14.08
C LEU A 111 5.35 -11.25 15.35
N GLY A 112 4.98 -12.24 16.16
CA GLY A 112 4.13 -12.03 17.34
C GLY A 112 2.78 -11.39 16.94
N ASN A 113 2.52 -10.18 17.40
CA ASN A 113 1.29 -9.45 17.11
C ASN A 113 1.39 -8.52 15.88
N LYS A 114 2.40 -8.73 15.04
CA LYS A 114 2.64 -7.93 13.83
C LYS A 114 2.49 -8.78 12.57
N THR A 115 1.71 -8.28 11.62
CA THR A 115 1.62 -8.86 10.27
C THR A 115 2.38 -7.96 9.30
N ILE A 116 3.41 -8.50 8.66
CA ILE A 116 4.25 -7.83 7.66
C ILE A 116 3.77 -8.27 6.28
N VAL A 117 3.57 -7.33 5.36
CA VAL A 117 3.13 -7.59 3.98
C VAL A 117 3.97 -6.77 3.01
N THR A 118 4.54 -7.41 1.98
CA THR A 118 5.38 -6.72 0.97
C THR A 118 5.27 -7.35 -0.42
N ASN A 119 5.84 -6.66 -1.41
CA ASN A 119 5.90 -7.16 -2.79
C ASN A 119 7.21 -7.86 -3.16
N GLY A 120 8.07 -8.18 -2.20
CA GLY A 120 9.37 -8.80 -2.47
C GLY A 120 10.04 -9.39 -1.23
N ASP A 121 11.30 -9.77 -1.37
CA ASP A 121 12.12 -10.39 -0.33
C ASP A 121 12.46 -9.46 0.85
N GLN A 122 12.13 -8.17 0.76
CA GLN A 122 12.24 -7.25 1.91
C GLN A 122 11.32 -7.64 3.07
N THR A 123 10.36 -8.54 2.90
CA THR A 123 9.60 -9.11 4.02
C THR A 123 10.52 -9.74 5.06
N ASP A 124 11.49 -10.54 4.60
CA ASP A 124 12.47 -11.19 5.48
C ASP A 124 13.38 -10.16 6.15
N THR A 125 13.78 -9.12 5.41
CA THR A 125 14.57 -8.00 5.96
C THR A 125 13.84 -7.27 7.09
N ILE A 126 12.54 -6.99 6.91
CA ILE A 126 11.72 -6.36 7.94
C ILE A 126 11.55 -7.30 9.13
N TYR A 127 11.21 -8.56 8.87
CA TYR A 127 11.01 -9.58 9.91
C TYR A 127 12.26 -9.71 10.79
N GLU A 128 13.43 -9.96 10.18
CA GLU A 128 14.70 -10.12 10.88
C GLU A 128 15.15 -8.85 11.61
N GLY A 129 14.94 -7.68 11.01
CA GLY A 129 15.27 -6.39 11.61
C GLY A 129 14.44 -6.13 12.86
N MET A 130 13.13 -6.36 12.76
CA MET A 130 12.22 -6.16 13.90
C MET A 130 12.38 -7.22 15.00
N ASP A 131 12.74 -8.44 14.64
CA ASP A 131 13.12 -9.48 15.62
C ASP A 131 14.37 -9.06 16.44
N LYS A 132 15.26 -8.30 15.80
CA LYS A 132 16.42 -7.64 16.43
C LYS A 132 16.10 -6.27 17.04
N GLN A 133 14.81 -5.94 17.23
CA GLN A 133 14.32 -4.69 17.85
C GLN A 133 14.56 -3.41 17.03
N LEU A 134 14.86 -3.50 15.75
CA LEU A 134 14.83 -2.34 14.86
C LEU A 134 13.39 -1.91 14.58
N THR A 135 13.19 -0.63 14.28
CA THR A 135 11.89 -0.15 13.79
C THR A 135 11.63 -0.65 12.35
N PHE A 136 10.41 -0.55 11.90
CA PHE A 136 10.03 -0.85 10.50
C PHE A 136 10.89 -0.07 9.49
N GLU A 137 11.06 1.23 9.71
CA GLU A 137 11.89 2.10 8.87
C GLU A 137 13.37 1.75 8.92
N GLN A 138 13.91 1.47 10.13
CA GLN A 138 15.30 1.07 10.30
C GLN A 138 15.60 -0.24 9.58
N SER A 139 14.67 -1.20 9.61
CA SER A 139 14.79 -2.48 8.92
C SER A 139 14.90 -2.30 7.40
N LEU A 140 14.21 -1.31 6.83
CA LEU A 140 14.21 -1.04 5.40
C LEU A 140 15.43 -0.22 4.91
N ARG A 141 16.29 0.29 5.79
CA ARG A 141 17.42 1.16 5.38
C ARG A 141 18.43 0.49 4.45
N SER A 142 18.57 -0.82 4.53
CA SER A 142 19.47 -1.61 3.67
C SER A 142 18.87 -1.98 2.33
N ARG A 143 17.60 -1.61 2.08
CA ARG A 143 16.88 -1.99 0.86
C ARG A 143 16.64 -0.76 -0.02
N GLU A 144 16.55 -1.00 -1.32
CA GLU A 144 16.18 -0.02 -2.34
C GLU A 144 15.07 -0.63 -3.21
N PHE A 145 14.69 0.03 -4.30
CA PHE A 145 13.80 -0.54 -5.32
C PHE A 145 14.43 -1.77 -5.99
N GLU A 146 13.67 -2.50 -6.80
CA GLU A 146 14.19 -3.67 -7.51
C GLU A 146 15.16 -3.25 -8.65
N PRO A 147 16.26 -4.00 -8.89
CA PRO A 147 17.27 -3.65 -9.90
C PRO A 147 16.84 -4.07 -11.32
N ASP A 148 15.56 -3.93 -11.65
CA ASP A 148 14.93 -4.37 -12.89
C ASP A 148 14.75 -3.21 -13.90
N GLY A 149 15.83 -2.51 -14.23
CA GLY A 149 15.76 -1.44 -15.24
C GLY A 149 15.07 -1.88 -16.55
N PRO A 150 14.29 -0.99 -17.20
CA PRO A 150 14.12 0.44 -16.90
C PRO A 150 13.01 0.76 -15.88
N ASN A 151 12.27 -0.23 -15.35
CA ASN A 151 11.13 0.02 -14.48
C ASN A 151 11.55 0.37 -13.05
N TYR A 152 12.69 -0.18 -12.58
CA TYR A 152 13.13 -0.02 -11.19
C TYR A 152 11.94 -0.19 -10.22
N THR A 153 11.31 -1.37 -10.28
CA THR A 153 10.05 -1.69 -9.58
C THR A 153 10.10 -1.23 -8.14
N PRO A 154 9.17 -0.37 -7.70
CA PRO A 154 9.13 0.07 -6.31
C PRO A 154 8.93 -1.10 -5.35
N ARG A 155 9.62 -1.07 -4.21
CA ARG A 155 9.33 -1.96 -3.09
C ARG A 155 8.29 -1.31 -2.20
N ILE A 156 7.10 -1.89 -2.16
CA ILE A 156 6.03 -1.48 -1.25
C ILE A 156 5.95 -2.44 -0.07
N SER A 157 5.73 -1.90 1.10
CA SER A 157 5.66 -2.67 2.35
C SER A 157 4.57 -2.13 3.24
N GLY A 158 3.94 -3.01 4.02
CA GLY A 158 3.00 -2.67 5.07
C GLY A 158 3.27 -3.48 6.32
N ILE A 159 2.95 -2.92 7.47
CA ILE A 159 2.97 -3.61 8.76
C ILE A 159 1.73 -3.23 9.55
N LEU A 160 1.02 -4.24 10.03
CA LEU A 160 -0.07 -4.09 10.98
C LEU A 160 0.42 -4.47 12.36
N HIS A 161 0.04 -3.72 13.37
CA HIS A 161 0.35 -3.98 14.77
C HIS A 161 -0.93 -3.95 15.59
N ILE A 162 -1.26 -5.09 16.23
CA ILE A 162 -2.43 -5.23 17.10
C ILE A 162 -1.93 -5.52 18.51
N GLU A 163 -2.25 -4.63 19.45
CA GLU A 163 -1.81 -4.75 20.83
C GLU A 163 -2.85 -4.18 21.79
N ASN A 164 -3.21 -4.93 22.82
CA ASN A 164 -4.12 -4.51 23.89
C ASN A 164 -5.47 -3.96 23.39
N GLY A 165 -6.04 -4.56 22.35
CA GLY A 165 -7.27 -4.07 21.70
C GLY A 165 -7.09 -2.81 20.86
N GLY A 166 -5.86 -2.31 20.75
CA GLY A 166 -5.47 -1.24 19.84
C GLY A 166 -4.98 -1.75 18.51
N TYR A 167 -5.07 -0.91 17.48
CA TYR A 167 -4.64 -1.21 16.13
C TYR A 167 -4.00 0.01 15.48
N ASN A 168 -2.82 -0.16 14.95
CA ASN A 168 -2.14 0.80 14.09
C ASN A 168 -1.44 0.08 12.93
N PHE A 169 -1.05 0.83 11.91
CA PHE A 169 -0.29 0.29 10.80
C PHE A 169 0.61 1.34 10.18
N ALA A 170 1.62 0.88 9.44
CA ALA A 170 2.45 1.73 8.60
C ALA A 170 2.61 1.13 7.21
N MET A 171 2.81 1.99 6.22
CA MET A 171 3.10 1.63 4.84
C MET A 171 4.38 2.34 4.39
N SER A 172 5.15 1.71 3.50
CA SER A 172 6.38 2.28 2.95
C SER A 172 6.48 2.02 1.45
N ILE A 173 7.13 2.92 0.75
CA ILE A 173 7.58 2.74 -0.63
C ILE A 173 9.03 3.18 -0.77
N LEU A 174 9.83 2.32 -1.39
CA LEU A 174 11.19 2.59 -1.85
C LEU A 174 11.15 2.61 -3.37
N LYS A 175 11.49 3.73 -3.99
CA LYS A 175 11.42 3.89 -5.45
C LYS A 175 12.58 4.70 -5.98
N SER A 176 12.89 4.55 -7.27
CA SER A 176 13.85 5.42 -7.95
C SER A 176 13.32 6.85 -8.05
N ASP A 177 14.20 7.83 -8.06
CA ASP A 177 13.88 9.21 -8.33
C ASP A 177 13.82 9.41 -9.86
N ASP A 178 12.61 9.47 -10.41
CA ASP A 178 12.32 9.60 -11.83
C ASP A 178 13.08 8.61 -12.74
N GLY A 179 13.32 7.37 -12.25
CA GLY A 179 14.03 6.33 -12.98
C GLY A 179 15.55 6.40 -12.87
N ASP A 180 16.11 7.27 -12.02
CA ASP A 180 17.55 7.30 -11.74
C ASP A 180 17.95 6.10 -10.87
N PRO A 181 18.78 5.15 -11.37
CA PRO A 181 19.20 3.99 -10.59
C PRO A 181 20.12 4.33 -9.41
N SER A 182 20.69 5.52 -9.36
CA SER A 182 21.58 5.96 -8.29
C SER A 182 20.88 6.69 -7.14
N SER A 183 19.58 6.99 -7.30
CA SER A 183 18.80 7.76 -6.32
C SER A 183 17.57 6.98 -5.85
N CYS A 184 17.51 6.68 -4.54
CA CYS A 184 16.38 5.99 -3.93
C CYS A 184 15.57 6.92 -3.02
N LEU A 185 14.32 7.18 -3.38
CA LEU A 185 13.35 7.86 -2.53
C LEU A 185 12.72 6.87 -1.55
N ARG A 186 12.60 7.28 -0.28
CA ARG A 186 12.08 6.46 0.82
C ARG A 186 10.96 7.21 1.53
N TYR A 187 9.76 6.69 1.46
CA TYR A 187 8.61 7.25 2.15
C TYR A 187 8.02 6.23 3.11
N THR A 188 7.67 6.68 4.32
CA THR A 188 6.92 5.91 5.30
C THR A 188 5.73 6.72 5.77
N PHE A 189 4.56 6.08 5.81
CA PHE A 189 3.29 6.64 6.22
C PHE A 189 2.78 5.83 7.41
N ALA A 190 2.65 6.49 8.56
CA ALA A 190 2.14 5.85 9.78
C ALA A 190 0.70 6.29 10.06
N TYR A 191 -0.14 5.34 10.42
CA TYR A 191 -1.56 5.54 10.68
C TYR A 191 -1.91 5.03 12.08
N GLU A 192 -2.12 5.96 13.00
CA GLU A 192 -2.57 5.68 14.35
C GLU A 192 -4.09 5.77 14.44
N ASN A 193 -4.71 4.87 15.21
CA ASN A 193 -6.16 4.83 15.41
C ASN A 193 -6.97 4.86 14.10
N PRO A 194 -6.77 3.89 13.17
CA PRO A 194 -7.47 3.85 11.90
C PRO A 194 -9.00 3.88 12.09
N LYS A 195 -9.68 4.66 11.25
CA LYS A 195 -11.14 4.80 11.32
C LYS A 195 -11.84 3.56 10.78
N ALA A 196 -12.96 3.20 11.39
CA ALA A 196 -13.81 2.11 10.92
C ALA A 196 -14.34 2.39 9.50
N GLY A 197 -14.31 1.37 8.64
CA GLY A 197 -14.72 1.45 7.24
C GLY A 197 -13.70 2.11 6.30
N GLU A 198 -12.52 2.52 6.81
CA GLU A 198 -11.49 3.17 6.00
C GLU A 198 -10.22 2.30 5.90
N GLY A 199 -9.53 2.42 4.78
CA GLY A 199 -8.24 1.81 4.54
C GLY A 199 -7.32 2.70 3.72
N ARG A 200 -6.09 2.21 3.52
CA ARG A 200 -5.08 2.81 2.68
C ARG A 200 -4.62 1.81 1.64
N PHE A 201 -4.54 2.27 0.40
CA PHE A 201 -4.10 1.48 -0.75
C PHE A 201 -2.84 2.05 -1.35
N ILE A 202 -1.77 1.25 -1.37
CA ILE A 202 -0.50 1.55 -2.03
C ILE A 202 -0.24 0.50 -3.11
N HIS A 203 0.34 0.91 -4.22
CA HIS A 203 0.65 0.01 -5.32
C HIS A 203 1.96 0.39 -6.00
N THR A 204 2.53 -0.49 -6.83
CA THR A 204 3.87 -0.25 -7.39
C THR A 204 3.86 0.76 -8.52
N TYR A 205 2.84 0.76 -9.41
CA TYR A 205 2.82 1.59 -10.60
C TYR A 205 1.56 2.44 -10.70
N MET A 206 1.69 3.70 -11.10
CA MET A 206 0.56 4.62 -11.26
C MET A 206 -0.46 4.10 -12.28
N HIS A 207 0.01 3.54 -13.38
CA HIS A 207 -0.80 2.96 -14.45
C HIS A 207 0.08 2.06 -15.33
N ASP A 208 -0.49 1.43 -16.35
CA ASP A 208 0.24 0.70 -17.37
C ASP A 208 1.10 1.65 -18.21
N GLY A 209 2.25 1.17 -18.70
CA GLY A 209 3.20 1.97 -19.47
C GLY A 209 4.48 1.22 -19.85
N ASN A 210 5.38 1.92 -20.56
CA ASN A 210 6.71 1.43 -20.90
C ASN A 210 7.70 2.61 -20.99
N PRO A 211 8.58 2.86 -19.98
CA PRO A 211 8.64 2.13 -18.71
C PRO A 211 7.39 2.35 -17.87
N LEU A 212 7.19 1.50 -16.86
CA LEU A 212 6.09 1.61 -15.91
C LEU A 212 6.34 2.78 -14.95
N PRO A 213 5.45 3.78 -14.85
CA PRO A 213 5.64 4.89 -13.92
C PRO A 213 5.40 4.45 -12.48
N SER A 214 6.37 4.72 -11.61
CA SER A 214 6.27 4.40 -10.17
C SER A 214 5.12 5.14 -9.50
N PHE A 215 4.47 4.49 -8.52
CA PHE A 215 3.46 5.14 -7.67
C PHE A 215 4.03 6.41 -7.01
N SER A 216 3.20 7.44 -6.94
CA SER A 216 3.54 8.74 -6.36
C SER A 216 2.40 9.27 -5.50
N GLY A 217 2.77 10.01 -4.47
CA GLY A 217 1.85 10.57 -3.52
C GLY A 217 1.65 9.68 -2.27
N GLU A 218 0.68 10.05 -1.45
CA GLU A 218 0.26 9.32 -0.26
C GLU A 218 -0.57 8.09 -0.65
N PRO A 219 -0.51 6.98 0.13
CA PRO A 219 -1.42 5.84 -0.07
C PRO A 219 -2.89 6.28 -0.12
N LYS A 220 -3.60 5.87 -1.18
CA LYS A 220 -4.97 6.29 -1.46
C LYS A 220 -5.91 5.87 -0.33
N LYS A 221 -6.74 6.79 0.13
CA LYS A 221 -7.77 6.51 1.14
C LYS A 221 -8.94 5.79 0.46
N VAL A 222 -9.22 4.55 0.88
CA VAL A 222 -10.23 3.68 0.25
C VAL A 222 -11.24 3.17 1.26
N ALA A 223 -12.47 2.91 0.79
CA ALA A 223 -13.50 2.28 1.60
C ALA A 223 -13.19 0.78 1.81
N ILE A 224 -13.37 0.33 3.05
CA ILE A 224 -13.36 -1.09 3.42
C ILE A 224 -14.80 -1.49 3.75
N SER A 225 -15.36 -2.45 3.03
CA SER A 225 -16.74 -2.89 3.21
C SER A 225 -16.88 -4.40 3.04
N GLY A 226 -17.91 -4.97 3.67
CA GLY A 226 -18.22 -6.39 3.62
C GLY A 226 -17.39 -7.24 4.57
N ASP A 227 -17.76 -8.51 4.62
CA ASP A 227 -16.98 -9.57 5.26
C ASP A 227 -15.79 -9.98 4.38
N ILE A 228 -14.97 -10.89 4.88
CA ILE A 228 -13.75 -11.31 4.18
C ILE A 228 -14.05 -11.92 2.80
N ASP A 229 -15.14 -12.67 2.64
CA ASP A 229 -15.48 -13.31 1.37
C ASP A 229 -15.95 -12.28 0.34
N SER A 230 -16.84 -11.39 0.74
CA SER A 230 -17.32 -10.28 -0.09
C SER A 230 -16.19 -9.33 -0.51
N PHE A 231 -15.28 -8.99 0.42
CA PHE A 231 -14.13 -8.13 0.12
C PHE A 231 -13.12 -8.82 -0.81
N THR A 232 -12.86 -10.12 -0.59
CA THR A 232 -11.99 -10.92 -1.47
C THR A 232 -12.53 -10.96 -2.89
N GLN A 233 -13.83 -11.25 -3.04
CA GLN A 233 -14.50 -11.27 -4.34
C GLN A 233 -14.44 -9.90 -5.01
N LEU A 234 -14.77 -8.82 -4.28
CA LEU A 234 -14.72 -7.45 -4.80
C LEU A 234 -13.34 -7.11 -5.35
N VAL A 235 -12.27 -7.36 -4.59
CA VAL A 235 -10.90 -7.07 -5.04
C VAL A 235 -10.54 -7.92 -6.25
N TRP A 236 -10.77 -9.25 -6.19
CA TRP A 236 -10.42 -10.17 -7.26
C TRP A 236 -11.10 -9.88 -8.60
N GLU A 237 -12.40 -9.56 -8.57
CA GLU A 237 -13.18 -9.24 -9.75
C GLU A 237 -12.89 -7.84 -10.32
N SER A 238 -12.31 -6.96 -9.50
CA SER A 238 -11.93 -5.60 -9.92
C SER A 238 -10.56 -5.53 -10.56
N LEU A 239 -9.69 -6.52 -10.36
CA LEU A 239 -8.39 -6.60 -11.02
C LEU A 239 -8.56 -6.95 -12.51
N ASN A 240 -7.74 -6.33 -13.36
CA ASN A 240 -7.72 -6.64 -14.80
C ASN A 240 -7.54 -8.15 -15.03
N GLU A 241 -8.48 -8.76 -15.78
CA GLU A 241 -8.57 -10.21 -15.96
C GLU A 241 -7.30 -10.83 -16.55
N GLU A 242 -6.68 -10.17 -17.52
CA GLU A 242 -5.50 -10.73 -18.17
C GLU A 242 -4.25 -10.69 -17.28
N ASN A 243 -4.15 -9.67 -16.44
CA ASN A 243 -2.94 -9.37 -15.66
C ASN A 243 -2.97 -9.91 -14.23
N LYS A 244 -4.16 -10.16 -13.64
CA LYS A 244 -4.25 -10.70 -12.26
C LYS A 244 -3.60 -12.08 -12.15
N VAL A 245 -2.92 -12.32 -11.04
CA VAL A 245 -2.18 -13.57 -10.78
C VAL A 245 -2.64 -14.21 -9.49
N SER A 246 -2.50 -13.53 -8.36
CA SER A 246 -2.89 -14.05 -7.04
C SER A 246 -3.32 -12.92 -6.12
N LEU A 247 -4.22 -13.24 -5.18
CA LEU A 247 -4.72 -12.36 -4.14
C LEU A 247 -4.69 -13.09 -2.79
N PHE A 248 -4.21 -12.39 -1.77
CA PHE A 248 -4.29 -12.75 -0.37
C PHE A 248 -5.14 -11.70 0.36
N VAL A 249 -6.05 -12.14 1.22
CA VAL A 249 -6.84 -11.29 2.12
C VAL A 249 -6.82 -11.90 3.52
N ARG A 250 -6.64 -11.06 4.54
CA ARG A 250 -6.73 -11.46 5.94
C ARG A 250 -7.51 -10.44 6.75
N TYR A 251 -8.44 -10.94 7.55
CA TYR A 251 -9.16 -10.19 8.57
C TYR A 251 -8.68 -10.68 9.93
N ILE A 252 -8.32 -9.74 10.83
CA ILE A 252 -7.76 -10.04 12.14
C ILE A 252 -8.63 -9.35 13.19
N ASP A 253 -9.24 -10.11 14.08
CA ASP A 253 -9.98 -9.57 15.23
C ASP A 253 -9.02 -8.79 16.14
N ILE A 254 -9.33 -7.51 16.37
CA ILE A 254 -8.43 -6.59 17.07
C ILE A 254 -8.34 -6.90 18.56
N GLU A 255 -9.38 -7.48 19.15
CA GLU A 255 -9.42 -7.82 20.57
C GLU A 255 -8.68 -9.14 20.86
N THR A 256 -8.89 -10.16 20.03
CA THR A 256 -8.39 -11.52 20.28
C THR A 256 -7.14 -11.89 19.47
N GLY A 257 -6.81 -11.14 18.42
CA GLY A 257 -5.75 -11.49 17.47
C GLY A 257 -6.07 -12.68 16.57
N LYS A 258 -7.25 -13.29 16.67
CA LYS A 258 -7.67 -14.38 15.78
C LYS A 258 -7.87 -13.86 14.37
N TYR A 259 -7.52 -14.66 13.36
CA TYR A 259 -7.63 -14.24 11.98
C TYR A 259 -8.27 -15.29 11.07
N GLU A 260 -8.83 -14.80 9.99
CA GLU A 260 -9.26 -15.57 8.84
C GLU A 260 -8.48 -15.14 7.61
N THR A 261 -8.20 -16.09 6.71
CA THR A 261 -7.43 -15.84 5.49
C THR A 261 -8.18 -16.37 4.27
N ARG A 262 -8.05 -15.66 3.15
CA ARG A 262 -8.47 -16.13 1.81
C ARG A 262 -7.31 -15.97 0.84
N ILE A 263 -7.10 -16.98 0.02
CA ILE A 263 -6.13 -16.99 -1.07
C ILE A 263 -6.88 -17.33 -2.36
N VAL A 264 -6.70 -16.49 -3.37
CA VAL A 264 -7.22 -16.73 -4.71
C VAL A 264 -6.06 -16.71 -5.69
N ASN A 265 -5.93 -17.78 -6.47
CA ASN A 265 -4.93 -17.91 -7.52
C ASN A 265 -5.63 -18.04 -8.87
N LYS A 266 -5.11 -17.40 -9.92
CA LYS A 266 -5.59 -17.58 -11.28
C LYS A 266 -5.18 -18.95 -11.85
N ASN A 267 -3.97 -19.39 -11.50
CA ASN A 267 -3.47 -20.72 -11.85
C ASN A 267 -3.88 -21.72 -10.74
N HIS A 268 -4.37 -22.91 -11.13
CA HIS A 268 -4.82 -23.97 -10.23
C HIS A 268 -4.12 -25.28 -10.59
#